data_a9ac2bbc0897fa27594e10aa8434ef44
#
_entry.id   a9ac2bbc0897fa27594e10aa8434ef44
#
_cell.length_a   1.000
_cell.length_b   1.000
_cell.length_c   1.000
_cell.angle_alpha   90.00
_cell.angle_beta   90.00
_cell.angle_gamma   90.00
#
_symmetry.space_group_name_H-M   'P 1'
#
loop_
_entity.id
_entity.type
_entity.pdbx_description
1 polymer ?
#
loop_
_entity_poly.entity_id
_entity_poly.type
_entity_poly.pdbx_seq_one_letter_code
_entity_poly.pdbx_strand_id
1 'polypeptide(L)'
;MSQLIELKVPDIGDFAEVPVIEVFIKPGDVINVDDALVTLESDKATMDVPASSAGTVKEVLVKLGDKIGEGTVVARIEAAETAGTSANTPAANTAPTPATPTPPAASAAPTAPAAPTPATSYKGQVDVDCDMLVLGGGPGGYSAAFRAADLGLNTVIVERYGTLGGVCLNVGCIPSKALLHIAGVMEEVTHLHELGIVEMASAKVSVEKLREHKMKVVSKLTGGLAGMAKSRKVQQVRGLGQFIDAHHMSVDVTSGDGQKTTGEKKIVRFKQAIIAAGSQSIKLPFMPVDPRVVDSTGALELKDIPKRMLVVGGGIIGLEMATVYATLGTQIDVVELGSGLMPGADRDLVKVWEKMNLSRFNRVMLNTKCVAAKADSTGIAVQFEGANGAETPAAGTYDRVLVAVGRSPNGGKLAADKAGVIVDERGFIKVDNQMRTNVSHIFAIGDLVGQPMLAHKAVHEGHVAAEVAAGHKRVFDPLQIPSVAYTDPEVAWAGLTEEQCKASGRKFTKAMFPWAASGRAIANGRDEGFTKLLFDAETHRIIGGGIVGTHAGDLIGEVCLAIEMGCDAADMGHTIHPHPTLCESVGLAAEVAEGACTDLPPQKKK
;
A
#
# COMPACT_ATOMS: atom_id res chain seq x y z
N MET A 1 33.29 28.80 32.23
CA MET A 1 34.38 28.06 31.51
C MET A 1 33.68 27.25 30.42
N SER A 2 33.90 27.63 29.18
CA SER A 2 33.33 26.87 28.05
C SER A 2 33.90 25.45 28.04
N GLN A 3 33.04 24.47 27.99
CA GLN A 3 33.41 23.06 27.97
C GLN A 3 33.85 22.68 26.57
N LEU A 4 35.11 22.31 26.40
CA LEU A 4 35.60 21.75 25.12
C LEU A 4 35.17 20.29 25.01
N ILE A 5 34.48 19.97 23.91
CA ILE A 5 34.02 18.62 23.57
C ILE A 5 34.92 18.08 22.45
N GLU A 6 35.38 16.84 22.61
CA GLU A 6 36.15 16.13 21.55
C GLU A 6 35.19 15.34 20.66
N LEU A 7 35.25 15.59 19.35
CA LEU A 7 34.57 14.83 18.35
C LEU A 7 35.48 13.71 17.86
N LYS A 8 34.99 12.44 17.94
CA LYS A 8 35.79 11.24 17.67
C LYS A 8 35.16 10.44 16.52
N VAL A 9 36.01 9.72 15.81
CA VAL A 9 35.57 8.73 14.82
C VAL A 9 34.74 7.66 15.52
N PRO A 10 33.48 7.42 15.08
CA PRO A 10 32.66 6.34 15.62
C PRO A 10 33.21 4.96 15.21
N ASP A 11 32.55 3.89 15.66
CA ASP A 11 32.85 2.53 15.20
C ASP A 11 32.71 2.45 13.66
N ILE A 12 33.82 2.14 12.99
CA ILE A 12 33.90 2.03 11.52
C ILE A 12 34.04 0.56 11.07
N GLY A 13 33.69 -0.39 11.94
CA GLY A 13 33.75 -1.83 11.69
C GLY A 13 35.17 -2.39 11.72
N ASP A 14 35.44 -3.44 10.93
CA ASP A 14 36.69 -4.22 10.98
C ASP A 14 37.96 -3.48 10.46
N PHE A 15 37.92 -2.15 10.27
CA PHE A 15 39.04 -1.37 9.75
C PHE A 15 39.85 -0.72 10.88
N ALA A 16 41.13 -1.08 10.99
CA ALA A 16 42.00 -0.56 12.04
C ALA A 16 42.47 0.90 11.76
N GLU A 17 42.76 1.24 10.50
CA GLU A 17 43.16 2.57 10.06
C GLU A 17 42.73 2.82 8.61
N VAL A 18 42.08 3.97 8.34
CA VAL A 18 41.53 4.36 7.05
C VAL A 18 41.97 5.77 6.68
N PRO A 19 42.41 6.04 5.44
CA PRO A 19 42.85 7.37 5.04
C PRO A 19 41.71 8.38 4.97
N VAL A 20 41.97 9.61 5.41
CA VAL A 20 41.12 10.79 5.26
C VAL A 20 41.28 11.33 3.83
N ILE A 21 40.19 11.33 3.06
CA ILE A 21 40.19 11.83 1.67
C ILE A 21 39.58 13.23 1.54
N GLU A 22 38.78 13.67 2.52
CA GLU A 22 38.19 15.01 2.53
C GLU A 22 38.01 15.51 3.97
N VAL A 23 38.16 16.83 4.20
CA VAL A 23 37.95 17.50 5.49
C VAL A 23 37.00 18.68 5.27
N PHE A 24 35.81 18.65 5.86
CA PHE A 24 34.74 19.64 5.63
C PHE A 24 34.78 20.82 6.59
N ILE A 25 35.48 20.68 7.71
CA ILE A 25 35.48 21.67 8.81
C ILE A 25 36.81 22.39 8.94
N LYS A 26 36.72 23.63 9.42
CA LYS A 26 37.89 24.45 9.77
C LYS A 26 37.65 25.19 11.10
N PRO A 27 38.68 25.64 11.79
CA PRO A 27 38.53 26.45 13.01
C PRO A 27 37.64 27.67 12.76
N GLY A 28 36.64 27.86 13.60
CA GLY A 28 35.65 28.94 13.52
C GLY A 28 34.30 28.53 12.91
N ASP A 29 34.19 27.37 12.28
CA ASP A 29 32.90 26.88 11.73
C ASP A 29 31.95 26.50 12.85
N VAL A 30 30.66 26.80 12.67
CA VAL A 30 29.56 26.34 13.54
C VAL A 30 28.97 25.08 12.92
N ILE A 31 28.97 24.00 13.69
CA ILE A 31 28.48 22.70 13.25
C ILE A 31 27.29 22.24 14.10
N ASN A 32 26.37 21.50 13.49
CA ASN A 32 25.24 20.84 14.13
C ASN A 32 25.54 19.35 14.34
N VAL A 33 24.70 18.68 15.11
CA VAL A 33 24.74 17.22 15.22
C VAL A 33 24.45 16.63 13.83
N ASP A 34 25.20 15.59 13.47
CA ASP A 34 25.17 14.88 12.16
C ASP A 34 25.81 15.62 10.98
N ASP A 35 26.35 16.84 11.14
CA ASP A 35 27.16 17.47 10.09
C ASP A 35 28.42 16.64 9.81
N ALA A 36 28.79 16.48 8.52
CA ALA A 36 29.99 15.74 8.11
C ALA A 36 31.28 16.49 8.54
N LEU A 37 32.19 15.79 9.20
CA LEU A 37 33.48 16.34 9.64
C LEU A 37 34.60 16.03 8.64
N VAL A 38 34.74 14.76 8.28
CA VAL A 38 35.74 14.24 7.34
C VAL A 38 35.17 13.03 6.60
N THR A 39 35.66 12.77 5.38
CA THR A 39 35.40 11.53 4.63
C THR A 39 36.58 10.59 4.72
N LEU A 40 36.30 9.34 5.05
CA LEU A 40 37.27 8.23 5.10
C LEU A 40 37.05 7.31 3.89
N GLU A 41 38.13 6.79 3.29
CA GLU A 41 38.06 5.85 2.18
C GLU A 41 38.73 4.52 2.55
N SER A 42 37.95 3.44 2.51
CA SER A 42 38.45 2.08 2.62
C SER A 42 38.48 1.38 1.25
N ASP A 43 39.11 0.22 1.16
CA ASP A 43 39.17 -0.58 -0.06
C ASP A 43 37.78 -0.98 -0.61
N LYS A 44 36.71 -0.79 0.14
CA LYS A 44 35.34 -1.22 -0.21
C LYS A 44 34.29 -0.12 -0.21
N ALA A 45 34.52 0.99 0.49
CA ALA A 45 33.53 2.09 0.60
C ALA A 45 34.18 3.39 1.11
N THR A 46 33.55 4.52 0.76
CA THR A 46 33.76 5.83 1.38
C THR A 46 32.71 6.07 2.45
N MET A 47 33.06 6.69 3.56
CA MET A 47 32.15 7.01 4.65
C MET A 47 32.45 8.36 5.29
N ASP A 48 31.39 9.12 5.59
CA ASP A 48 31.51 10.39 6.30
C ASP A 48 31.46 10.17 7.81
N VAL A 49 32.31 10.87 8.56
CA VAL A 49 32.30 10.87 10.02
C VAL A 49 31.40 12.03 10.47
N PRO A 50 30.24 11.74 11.09
CA PRO A 50 29.31 12.79 11.53
C PRO A 50 29.72 13.42 12.86
N ALA A 51 29.32 14.67 13.08
CA ALA A 51 29.48 15.36 14.34
C ALA A 51 28.55 14.79 15.41
N SER A 52 29.08 14.32 16.52
CA SER A 52 28.32 13.79 17.66
C SER A 52 27.70 14.87 18.55
N SER A 53 28.07 16.14 18.36
CA SER A 53 27.58 17.30 19.16
C SER A 53 27.67 18.58 18.35
N ALA A 54 26.73 19.51 18.60
CA ALA A 54 26.72 20.84 18.01
C ALA A 54 27.66 21.82 18.78
N GLY A 55 28.29 22.71 18.03
CA GLY A 55 29.16 23.73 18.65
C GLY A 55 30.03 24.46 17.64
N THR A 56 30.92 25.32 18.14
CA THR A 56 31.89 26.05 17.29
C THR A 56 33.23 25.32 17.27
N VAL A 57 33.74 24.96 16.09
CA VAL A 57 35.02 24.28 15.92
C VAL A 57 36.15 25.19 16.40
N LYS A 58 36.94 24.74 17.39
CA LYS A 58 38.13 25.45 17.88
C LYS A 58 39.39 24.95 17.23
N GLU A 59 39.49 23.65 17.00
CA GLU A 59 40.68 23.03 16.46
C GLU A 59 40.30 21.79 15.64
N VAL A 60 40.92 21.61 14.47
CA VAL A 60 40.83 20.41 13.66
C VAL A 60 42.16 19.65 13.77
N LEU A 61 42.10 18.38 14.19
CA LEU A 61 43.26 17.57 14.58
C LEU A 61 43.71 16.59 13.51
N VAL A 62 42.99 16.51 12.38
CA VAL A 62 43.25 15.58 11.25
C VAL A 62 43.45 16.37 9.95
N LYS A 63 44.21 15.80 9.02
CA LYS A 63 44.51 16.39 7.71
C LYS A 63 44.22 15.38 6.61
N LEU A 64 44.07 15.87 5.41
CA LEU A 64 43.95 15.06 4.18
C LEU A 64 45.17 14.11 4.06
N GLY A 65 44.89 12.81 3.92
CA GLY A 65 45.88 11.75 3.85
C GLY A 65 46.28 11.12 5.18
N ASP A 66 45.83 11.65 6.31
CA ASP A 66 46.05 11.00 7.61
C ASP A 66 45.31 9.67 7.69
N LYS A 67 45.93 8.67 8.31
CA LYS A 67 45.28 7.39 8.58
C LYS A 67 44.70 7.40 10.00
N ILE A 68 43.41 7.26 10.13
CA ILE A 68 42.69 7.32 11.38
C ILE A 68 41.75 6.12 11.55
N GLY A 69 41.52 5.73 12.79
CA GLY A 69 40.62 4.65 13.16
C GLY A 69 39.62 5.04 14.23
N GLU A 70 38.82 4.09 14.69
CA GLU A 70 37.83 4.29 15.74
C GLU A 70 38.43 4.99 16.98
N GLY A 71 37.70 5.94 17.53
CA GLY A 71 38.09 6.70 18.72
C GLY A 71 39.13 7.82 18.49
N THR A 72 39.68 7.98 17.28
CA THR A 72 40.58 9.10 16.93
C THR A 72 39.83 10.41 17.01
N VAL A 73 40.43 11.41 17.68
CA VAL A 73 39.84 12.76 17.84
C VAL A 73 40.03 13.52 16.51
N VAL A 74 38.91 13.90 15.88
CA VAL A 74 38.87 14.64 14.60
C VAL A 74 38.96 16.15 14.85
N ALA A 75 38.18 16.65 15.79
CA ALA A 75 38.11 18.08 16.12
C ALA A 75 37.74 18.31 17.59
N ARG A 76 38.05 19.53 18.08
CA ARG A 76 37.55 20.04 19.35
C ARG A 76 36.62 21.21 19.13
N ILE A 77 35.42 21.12 19.75
CA ILE A 77 34.37 22.15 19.66
C ILE A 77 34.09 22.77 21.02
N GLU A 78 33.66 24.01 21.02
CA GLU A 78 33.05 24.69 22.16
C GLU A 78 31.53 24.52 22.11
N ALA A 79 30.93 23.89 23.12
CA ALA A 79 29.49 23.62 23.14
C ALA A 79 28.67 24.91 23.01
N ALA A 80 27.62 24.86 22.17
CA ALA A 80 26.60 25.91 22.12
C ALA A 80 25.76 25.84 23.42
N GLU A 81 25.71 26.94 24.20
CA GLU A 81 24.88 27.02 25.39
C GLU A 81 23.39 26.84 24.97
N THR A 82 22.73 25.81 25.48
CA THR A 82 21.28 25.65 25.38
C THR A 82 20.62 26.71 26.26
N ALA A 83 20.08 27.76 25.66
CA ALA A 83 19.29 28.78 26.31
C ALA A 83 18.03 28.17 26.92
N GLY A 84 18.05 27.98 28.23
CA GLY A 84 16.87 27.69 29.04
C GLY A 84 15.94 28.91 29.08
N THR A 85 14.69 28.68 28.85
CA THR A 85 13.57 29.62 29.00
C THR A 85 13.53 30.25 30.36
N SER A 86 13.62 31.60 30.42
CA SER A 86 13.08 32.40 31.52
C SER A 86 12.54 33.73 31.00
N ALA A 87 11.28 33.95 31.32
CA ALA A 87 10.53 35.16 31.02
C ALA A 87 11.13 36.39 31.72
N ASN A 88 11.20 37.50 31.06
CA ASN A 88 10.85 38.81 31.64
C ASN A 88 10.59 39.85 30.55
N THR A 89 9.41 40.46 30.67
CA THR A 89 8.93 41.64 29.92
C THR A 89 9.59 42.91 30.41
N PRO A 90 9.77 43.94 29.59
CA PRO A 90 9.19 45.22 29.98
C PRO A 90 8.39 45.92 28.86
N ALA A 91 7.50 46.74 29.34
CA ALA A 91 6.34 47.35 28.75
C ALA A 91 6.57 48.50 27.76
N ALA A 92 5.54 48.63 26.91
CA ALA A 92 4.87 49.85 26.44
C ALA A 92 5.51 50.75 25.37
N ASN A 93 4.87 50.86 24.23
CA ASN A 93 4.12 52.09 23.93
C ASN A 93 3.08 51.89 22.78
N THR A 94 1.96 52.51 23.00
CA THR A 94 0.68 52.42 22.28
C THR A 94 0.61 53.25 20.99
N ALA A 95 -0.05 52.72 19.97
CA ALA A 95 -0.94 53.46 19.07
C ALA A 95 -1.98 52.53 18.41
N PRO A 96 -3.22 52.91 18.17
CA PRO A 96 -4.34 52.02 17.95
C PRO A 96 -4.50 51.63 16.49
N THR A 97 -4.76 50.35 16.28
CA THR A 97 -5.14 49.78 14.97
C THR A 97 -6.60 49.27 15.01
N PRO A 98 -7.35 49.35 13.90
CA PRO A 98 -8.80 49.11 13.89
C PRO A 98 -9.14 47.62 14.08
N ALA A 99 -10.30 47.39 14.68
CA ALA A 99 -10.87 46.10 15.01
C ALA A 99 -11.06 45.17 13.80
N THR A 100 -10.46 43.98 13.88
CA THR A 100 -10.71 42.84 13.02
C THR A 100 -11.88 42.03 13.61
N PRO A 101 -12.82 41.52 12.81
CA PRO A 101 -13.94 40.73 13.34
C PRO A 101 -13.46 39.40 13.92
N THR A 102 -13.97 39.07 15.08
CA THR A 102 -13.75 37.84 15.82
C THR A 102 -14.14 36.61 14.97
N PRO A 103 -13.27 35.60 14.80
CA PRO A 103 -13.68 34.35 14.20
C PRO A 103 -14.68 33.63 15.12
N PRO A 104 -15.65 32.90 14.58
CA PRO A 104 -16.57 32.13 15.38
C PRO A 104 -15.79 31.05 16.15
N ALA A 105 -16.18 30.82 17.40
CA ALA A 105 -15.58 29.86 18.30
C ALA A 105 -15.40 28.50 17.61
N ALA A 106 -14.16 28.01 17.57
CA ALA A 106 -13.85 26.68 17.09
C ALA A 106 -14.66 25.65 17.90
N SER A 107 -15.50 24.89 17.22
CA SER A 107 -16.18 23.73 17.77
C SER A 107 -15.11 22.82 18.38
N ALA A 108 -15.26 22.46 19.64
CA ALA A 108 -14.35 21.56 20.33
C ALA A 108 -14.14 20.29 19.50
N ALA A 109 -12.87 19.97 19.20
CA ALA A 109 -12.53 18.72 18.56
C ALA A 109 -13.09 17.55 19.41
N PRO A 110 -13.65 16.51 18.79
CA PRO A 110 -14.16 15.38 19.56
C PRO A 110 -13.02 14.80 20.40
N THR A 111 -13.23 14.70 21.70
CA THR A 111 -12.29 14.07 22.64
C THR A 111 -12.01 12.65 22.17
N ALA A 112 -10.73 12.32 22.00
CA ALA A 112 -10.32 10.96 21.66
C ALA A 112 -10.93 9.98 22.71
N PRO A 113 -11.46 8.81 22.30
CA PRO A 113 -12.01 7.86 23.22
C PRO A 113 -10.95 7.45 24.25
N ALA A 114 -11.35 7.38 25.53
CA ALA A 114 -10.47 6.93 26.60
C ALA A 114 -10.03 5.48 26.33
N ALA A 115 -8.74 5.18 26.58
CA ALA A 115 -8.24 3.82 26.42
C ALA A 115 -8.99 2.86 27.33
N PRO A 116 -9.45 1.69 26.84
CA PRO A 116 -10.09 0.69 27.67
C PRO A 116 -9.12 0.16 28.73
N THR A 117 -9.63 -0.14 29.92
CA THR A 117 -8.82 -0.76 30.97
C THR A 117 -8.59 -2.24 30.62
N PRO A 118 -7.35 -2.73 30.57
CA PRO A 118 -7.09 -4.13 30.31
C PRO A 118 -7.78 -5.04 31.33
N ALA A 119 -8.20 -6.22 30.89
CA ALA A 119 -8.76 -7.23 31.77
C ALA A 119 -7.71 -7.73 32.77
N THR A 120 -8.17 -8.28 33.91
CA THR A 120 -7.29 -8.91 34.90
C THR A 120 -6.50 -10.05 34.24
N SER A 121 -5.20 -10.14 34.53
CA SER A 121 -4.31 -11.15 33.96
C SER A 121 -4.82 -12.57 34.18
N TYR A 122 -4.84 -13.35 33.09
CA TYR A 122 -5.25 -14.75 33.08
C TYR A 122 -4.32 -15.60 33.94
N LYS A 123 -4.88 -16.50 34.76
CA LYS A 123 -4.14 -17.37 35.69
C LYS A 123 -4.37 -18.87 35.40
N GLY A 124 -5.04 -19.20 34.30
CA GLY A 124 -5.29 -20.58 33.91
C GLY A 124 -4.12 -21.23 33.20
N GLN A 125 -4.37 -22.43 32.70
CA GLN A 125 -3.37 -23.18 31.93
C GLN A 125 -3.08 -22.50 30.59
N VAL A 126 -1.80 -22.47 30.19
CA VAL A 126 -1.32 -21.96 28.92
C VAL A 126 -0.88 -23.16 28.06
N ASP A 127 -1.37 -23.23 26.83
CA ASP A 127 -1.06 -24.33 25.91
C ASP A 127 0.16 -24.03 25.02
N VAL A 128 0.38 -22.74 24.71
CA VAL A 128 1.46 -22.28 23.86
C VAL A 128 2.05 -20.99 24.43
N ASP A 129 3.38 -20.90 24.46
CA ASP A 129 4.13 -19.73 24.91
C ASP A 129 5.05 -19.22 23.81
N CYS A 130 5.09 -17.91 23.57
CA CYS A 130 5.90 -17.31 22.51
C CYS A 130 6.41 -15.90 22.85
N ASP A 131 7.45 -15.48 22.16
CA ASP A 131 7.93 -14.10 22.20
C ASP A 131 7.02 -13.21 21.37
N MET A 132 6.67 -13.66 20.16
CA MET A 132 5.85 -12.93 19.20
C MET A 132 4.62 -13.74 18.79
N LEU A 133 3.44 -13.18 19.04
CA LEU A 133 2.18 -13.67 18.51
C LEU A 133 1.78 -12.83 17.28
N VAL A 134 1.46 -13.45 16.15
CA VAL A 134 0.87 -12.78 15.00
C VAL A 134 -0.56 -13.28 14.79
N LEU A 135 -1.54 -12.40 14.88
CA LEU A 135 -2.96 -12.71 14.70
C LEU A 135 -3.40 -12.40 13.27
N GLY A 136 -3.52 -13.44 12.46
CA GLY A 136 -3.90 -13.40 11.04
C GLY A 136 -2.75 -13.79 10.12
N GLY A 137 -3.04 -14.69 9.18
CA GLY A 137 -2.06 -15.26 8.23
C GLY A 137 -2.10 -14.64 6.84
N GLY A 138 -2.63 -13.42 6.68
CA GLY A 138 -2.60 -12.66 5.43
C GLY A 138 -1.19 -12.15 5.07
N PRO A 139 -1.02 -11.41 3.93
CA PRO A 139 0.29 -10.96 3.47
C PRO A 139 1.11 -10.23 4.53
N GLY A 140 0.55 -9.27 5.23
CA GLY A 140 1.23 -8.61 6.35
C GLY A 140 1.55 -9.57 7.49
N GLY A 141 0.60 -10.45 7.85
CA GLY A 141 0.76 -11.36 8.98
C GLY A 141 1.83 -12.42 8.77
N TYR A 142 1.83 -13.15 7.66
CA TYR A 142 2.87 -14.14 7.43
C TYR A 142 4.26 -13.48 7.23
N SER A 143 4.31 -12.31 6.57
CA SER A 143 5.57 -11.57 6.40
C SER A 143 6.12 -11.09 7.75
N ALA A 144 5.27 -10.56 8.62
CA ALA A 144 5.66 -10.17 9.97
C ALA A 144 6.13 -11.37 10.80
N ALA A 145 5.41 -12.52 10.73
CA ALA A 145 5.78 -13.72 11.45
C ALA A 145 7.12 -14.29 10.98
N PHE A 146 7.35 -14.31 9.67
CA PHE A 146 8.62 -14.80 9.10
C PHE A 146 9.78 -13.86 9.46
N ARG A 147 9.56 -12.55 9.35
CA ARG A 147 10.57 -11.57 9.75
C ARG A 147 10.91 -11.65 11.25
N ALA A 148 9.91 -11.78 12.11
CA ALA A 148 10.12 -11.95 13.55
C ALA A 148 10.92 -13.22 13.86
N ALA A 149 10.61 -14.33 13.19
CA ALA A 149 11.35 -15.58 13.34
C ALA A 149 12.80 -15.48 12.81
N ASP A 150 13.02 -14.81 11.67
CA ASP A 150 14.36 -14.55 11.12
C ASP A 150 15.22 -13.67 12.06
N LEU A 151 14.56 -12.83 12.89
CA LEU A 151 15.19 -12.04 13.95
C LEU A 151 15.37 -12.79 15.28
N GLY A 152 15.09 -14.10 15.30
CA GLY A 152 15.32 -14.96 16.45
C GLY A 152 14.20 -15.02 17.48
N LEU A 153 13.03 -14.40 17.23
CA LEU A 153 11.89 -14.47 18.13
C LEU A 153 11.18 -15.83 18.00
N ASN A 154 10.83 -16.48 19.12
CA ASN A 154 9.93 -17.62 19.12
C ASN A 154 8.52 -17.15 18.70
N THR A 155 8.13 -17.47 17.46
CA THR A 155 6.97 -16.87 16.80
C THR A 155 5.84 -17.87 16.60
N VAL A 156 4.64 -17.45 16.99
CA VAL A 156 3.37 -18.15 16.78
C VAL A 156 2.47 -17.31 15.87
N ILE A 157 1.89 -17.95 14.85
CA ILE A 157 0.85 -17.34 14.01
C ILE A 157 -0.49 -18.01 14.28
N VAL A 158 -1.52 -17.21 14.56
CA VAL A 158 -2.90 -17.66 14.73
C VAL A 158 -3.66 -17.34 13.45
N GLU A 159 -4.16 -18.37 12.76
CA GLU A 159 -4.93 -18.23 11.53
C GLU A 159 -6.17 -19.12 11.58
N ARG A 160 -7.35 -18.55 11.25
CA ARG A 160 -8.62 -19.29 11.28
C ARG A 160 -8.78 -20.29 10.13
N TYR A 161 -8.16 -20.03 8.98
CA TYR A 161 -8.23 -20.87 7.79
C TYR A 161 -7.17 -21.97 7.83
N GLY A 162 -7.33 -22.98 6.97
CA GLY A 162 -6.39 -24.11 6.92
C GLY A 162 -5.05 -23.79 6.24
N THR A 163 -4.94 -22.62 5.60
CA THR A 163 -3.76 -22.20 4.85
C THR A 163 -3.42 -20.75 5.16
N LEU A 164 -2.13 -20.42 5.15
CA LEU A 164 -1.67 -19.05 5.16
C LEU A 164 -1.96 -18.37 3.82
N GLY A 165 -1.84 -17.02 3.77
CA GLY A 165 -2.05 -16.21 2.59
C GLY A 165 -3.26 -15.26 2.69
N GLY A 166 -4.14 -15.49 3.67
CA GLY A 166 -5.33 -14.65 3.92
C GLY A 166 -6.23 -14.51 2.71
N VAL A 167 -6.94 -13.39 2.61
CA VAL A 167 -7.81 -13.06 1.47
C VAL A 167 -7.00 -12.97 0.18
N CYS A 168 -5.85 -12.31 0.19
CA CYS A 168 -5.05 -12.02 -1.01
C CYS A 168 -4.71 -13.30 -1.81
N LEU A 169 -4.11 -14.32 -1.17
CA LEU A 169 -3.66 -15.52 -1.87
C LEU A 169 -4.80 -16.50 -2.13
N ASN A 170 -5.73 -16.63 -1.20
CA ASN A 170 -6.75 -17.68 -1.28
C ASN A 170 -7.99 -17.27 -2.08
N VAL A 171 -8.47 -16.04 -1.92
CA VAL A 171 -9.77 -15.59 -2.44
C VAL A 171 -9.78 -14.13 -2.91
N GLY A 172 -8.63 -13.58 -3.29
CA GLY A 172 -8.46 -12.17 -3.68
C GLY A 172 -7.49 -11.97 -4.82
N CYS A 173 -6.33 -11.33 -4.55
CA CYS A 173 -5.37 -10.88 -5.56
C CYS A 173 -4.91 -12.01 -6.50
N ILE A 174 -4.48 -13.14 -5.95
CA ILE A 174 -3.89 -14.22 -6.76
C ILE A 174 -4.91 -14.90 -7.65
N PRO A 175 -6.06 -15.39 -7.14
CA PRO A 175 -7.07 -15.99 -8.03
C PRO A 175 -7.65 -14.99 -9.03
N SER A 176 -7.77 -13.68 -8.70
CA SER A 176 -8.24 -12.69 -9.68
C SER A 176 -7.23 -12.49 -10.80
N LYS A 177 -5.93 -12.38 -10.50
CA LYS A 177 -4.87 -12.21 -11.51
C LYS A 177 -4.73 -13.45 -12.40
N ALA A 178 -4.91 -14.66 -11.82
CA ALA A 178 -4.94 -15.89 -12.62
C ALA A 178 -6.11 -15.90 -13.62
N LEU A 179 -7.29 -15.40 -13.24
CA LEU A 179 -8.44 -15.30 -14.14
C LEU A 179 -8.28 -14.16 -15.15
N LEU A 180 -7.81 -12.98 -14.72
CA LEU A 180 -7.55 -11.83 -15.60
C LEU A 180 -6.51 -12.15 -16.67
N HIS A 181 -5.44 -12.87 -16.32
CA HIS A 181 -4.46 -13.34 -17.30
C HIS A 181 -5.10 -14.20 -18.40
N ILE A 182 -5.92 -15.17 -18.02
CA ILE A 182 -6.61 -16.02 -19.02
C ILE A 182 -7.60 -15.19 -19.84
N ALA A 183 -8.33 -14.26 -19.22
CA ALA A 183 -9.23 -13.36 -19.94
C ALA A 183 -8.44 -12.51 -20.95
N GLY A 184 -7.30 -11.92 -20.58
CA GLY A 184 -6.44 -11.18 -21.48
C GLY A 184 -5.93 -12.00 -22.66
N VAL A 185 -5.48 -13.24 -22.42
CA VAL A 185 -5.07 -14.16 -23.51
C VAL A 185 -6.23 -14.46 -24.46
N MET A 186 -7.45 -14.62 -23.94
CA MET A 186 -8.63 -14.84 -24.78
C MET A 186 -8.94 -13.63 -25.67
N GLU A 187 -8.85 -12.41 -25.11
CA GLU A 187 -9.03 -11.17 -25.87
C GLU A 187 -7.95 -10.99 -26.94
N GLU A 188 -6.70 -11.29 -26.62
CA GLU A 188 -5.59 -11.25 -27.61
C GLU A 188 -5.83 -12.22 -28.77
N VAL A 189 -6.23 -13.46 -28.48
CA VAL A 189 -6.55 -14.42 -29.52
C VAL A 189 -7.75 -13.96 -30.38
N THR A 190 -8.75 -13.34 -29.77
CA THR A 190 -9.89 -12.75 -30.49
C THR A 190 -9.44 -11.63 -31.41
N HIS A 191 -8.57 -10.75 -30.93
CA HIS A 191 -7.99 -9.67 -31.72
C HIS A 191 -7.18 -10.19 -32.94
N LEU A 192 -6.33 -11.20 -32.72
CA LEU A 192 -5.60 -11.85 -33.83
C LEU A 192 -6.53 -12.48 -34.85
N HIS A 193 -7.67 -12.99 -34.43
CA HIS A 193 -8.70 -13.53 -35.34
C HIS A 193 -9.35 -12.40 -36.15
N GLU A 194 -9.71 -11.28 -35.54
CA GLU A 194 -10.26 -10.09 -36.21
C GLU A 194 -9.29 -9.52 -37.26
N LEU A 195 -7.98 -9.59 -36.98
CA LEU A 195 -6.95 -9.23 -37.97
C LEU A 195 -6.72 -10.25 -39.07
N GLY A 196 -7.41 -11.40 -39.03
CA GLY A 196 -7.25 -12.51 -40.00
C GLY A 196 -5.92 -13.26 -39.89
N ILE A 197 -5.16 -13.06 -38.79
CA ILE A 197 -3.88 -13.74 -38.55
C ILE A 197 -4.09 -15.17 -38.07
N VAL A 198 -5.13 -15.39 -37.27
CA VAL A 198 -5.46 -16.69 -36.68
C VAL A 198 -6.89 -17.08 -37.11
N GLU A 199 -7.05 -18.26 -37.70
CA GLU A 199 -8.37 -18.86 -37.88
C GLU A 199 -8.79 -19.58 -36.60
N MET A 200 -9.90 -19.17 -36.00
CA MET A 200 -10.40 -19.74 -34.77
C MET A 200 -11.87 -20.18 -34.98
N ALA A 201 -12.13 -21.49 -34.88
CA ALA A 201 -13.48 -21.96 -34.59
C ALA A 201 -13.87 -21.52 -33.17
N SER A 202 -15.16 -21.26 -32.90
CA SER A 202 -15.64 -20.78 -31.63
C SER A 202 -14.98 -21.48 -30.42
N ALA A 203 -14.22 -20.75 -29.62
CA ALA A 203 -13.60 -21.28 -28.43
C ALA A 203 -14.68 -21.58 -27.36
N LYS A 204 -14.70 -22.82 -26.85
CA LYS A 204 -15.56 -23.19 -25.71
C LYS A 204 -14.74 -23.15 -24.45
N VAL A 205 -15.12 -22.28 -23.51
CA VAL A 205 -14.46 -22.20 -22.22
C VAL A 205 -14.98 -23.31 -21.30
N SER A 206 -14.06 -24.12 -20.75
CA SER A 206 -14.38 -25.04 -19.67
C SER A 206 -14.20 -24.34 -18.33
N VAL A 207 -15.31 -23.97 -17.70
CA VAL A 207 -15.31 -23.33 -16.35
C VAL A 207 -14.64 -24.22 -15.30
N GLU A 208 -14.81 -25.54 -15.40
CA GLU A 208 -14.18 -26.51 -14.51
C GLU A 208 -12.65 -26.44 -14.61
N LYS A 209 -12.09 -26.54 -15.82
CA LYS A 209 -10.63 -26.46 -16.04
C LYS A 209 -10.06 -25.10 -15.65
N LEU A 210 -10.80 -24.01 -15.87
CA LEU A 210 -10.41 -22.67 -15.46
C LEU A 210 -10.34 -22.56 -13.92
N ARG A 211 -11.31 -23.13 -13.19
CA ARG A 211 -11.27 -23.24 -11.73
C ARG A 211 -10.11 -24.09 -11.25
N GLU A 212 -9.88 -25.25 -11.86
CA GLU A 212 -8.75 -26.12 -11.53
C GLU A 212 -7.41 -25.40 -11.71
N HIS A 213 -7.23 -24.70 -12.84
CA HIS A 213 -6.03 -23.89 -13.09
C HIS A 213 -5.84 -22.83 -12.00
N LYS A 214 -6.86 -22.03 -11.72
CA LYS A 214 -6.85 -21.03 -10.66
C LYS A 214 -6.48 -21.66 -9.31
N MET A 215 -7.08 -22.78 -8.93
CA MET A 215 -6.80 -23.45 -7.66
C MET A 215 -5.40 -24.04 -7.61
N LYS A 216 -4.85 -24.49 -8.73
CA LYS A 216 -3.45 -24.95 -8.82
C LYS A 216 -2.46 -23.80 -8.52
N VAL A 217 -2.73 -22.59 -9.05
CA VAL A 217 -1.92 -21.39 -8.76
C VAL A 217 -1.97 -21.06 -7.26
N VAL A 218 -3.18 -20.99 -6.67
CA VAL A 218 -3.37 -20.74 -5.24
C VAL A 218 -2.64 -21.78 -4.38
N SER A 219 -2.83 -23.08 -4.69
CA SER A 219 -2.22 -24.17 -3.92
C SER A 219 -0.69 -24.16 -3.99
N LYS A 220 -0.11 -23.78 -5.14
CA LYS A 220 1.36 -23.65 -5.28
C LYS A 220 1.91 -22.59 -4.33
N LEU A 221 1.26 -21.42 -4.25
CA LEU A 221 1.71 -20.32 -3.40
C LEU A 221 1.47 -20.59 -1.92
N THR A 222 0.29 -21.08 -1.54
CA THR A 222 -0.01 -21.40 -0.13
C THR A 222 0.83 -22.57 0.39
N GLY A 223 1.13 -23.57 -0.46
CA GLY A 223 2.07 -24.65 -0.16
C GLY A 223 3.50 -24.13 0.06
N GLY A 224 3.94 -23.17 -0.73
CA GLY A 224 5.22 -22.46 -0.53
C GLY A 224 5.28 -21.76 0.83
N LEU A 225 4.22 -21.03 1.21
CA LEU A 225 4.13 -20.38 2.53
C LEU A 225 4.21 -21.40 3.68
N ALA A 226 3.52 -22.53 3.57
CA ALA A 226 3.58 -23.59 4.58
C ALA A 226 5.02 -24.13 4.74
N GLY A 227 5.73 -24.34 3.63
CA GLY A 227 7.14 -24.72 3.62
C GLY A 227 8.04 -23.67 4.29
N MET A 228 7.85 -22.41 3.97
CA MET A 228 8.60 -21.30 4.56
C MET A 228 8.33 -21.12 6.07
N ALA A 229 7.09 -21.28 6.52
CA ALA A 229 6.76 -21.28 7.94
C ALA A 229 7.46 -22.41 8.70
N LYS A 230 7.46 -23.62 8.10
CA LYS A 230 8.15 -24.80 8.68
C LYS A 230 9.66 -24.59 8.77
N SER A 231 10.31 -24.08 7.72
CA SER A 231 11.77 -23.85 7.72
C SER A 231 12.20 -22.82 8.78
N ARG A 232 11.34 -21.81 9.06
CA ARG A 232 11.56 -20.80 10.10
C ARG A 232 11.07 -21.21 11.49
N LYS A 233 10.53 -22.42 11.64
CA LYS A 233 9.95 -22.92 12.89
C LYS A 233 8.81 -22.05 13.44
N VAL A 234 8.11 -21.32 12.57
CA VAL A 234 6.91 -20.57 12.96
C VAL A 234 5.80 -21.56 13.29
N GLN A 235 5.36 -21.56 14.54
CA GLN A 235 4.28 -22.43 14.98
C GLN A 235 2.94 -21.86 14.52
N GLN A 236 2.11 -22.68 13.88
CA GLN A 236 0.77 -22.31 13.45
C GLN A 236 -0.27 -22.85 14.41
N VAL A 237 -1.13 -21.97 14.95
CA VAL A 237 -2.29 -22.33 15.74
C VAL A 237 -3.54 -21.98 14.93
N ARG A 238 -4.26 -23.02 14.51
CA ARG A 238 -5.44 -22.84 13.67
C ARG A 238 -6.66 -22.52 14.54
N GLY A 239 -7.25 -21.35 14.34
CA GLY A 239 -8.46 -20.95 15.06
C GLY A 239 -8.76 -19.45 15.03
N LEU A 240 -9.87 -19.09 15.65
CA LEU A 240 -10.30 -17.72 15.89
C LEU A 240 -9.67 -17.19 17.17
N GLY A 241 -8.72 -16.25 17.02
CA GLY A 241 -8.06 -15.61 18.15
C GLY A 241 -8.88 -14.44 18.70
N GLN A 242 -9.01 -14.38 20.03
CA GLN A 242 -9.57 -13.24 20.78
C GLN A 242 -8.70 -12.96 22.00
N PHE A 243 -8.41 -11.70 22.27
CA PHE A 243 -7.67 -11.32 23.46
C PHE A 243 -8.43 -11.68 24.73
N ILE A 244 -7.73 -12.20 25.75
CA ILE A 244 -8.24 -12.41 27.10
C ILE A 244 -7.77 -11.27 27.99
N ASP A 245 -6.52 -10.87 27.85
CA ASP A 245 -5.87 -9.75 28.51
C ASP A 245 -4.69 -9.25 27.65
N ALA A 246 -3.82 -8.43 28.21
CA ALA A 246 -2.70 -7.80 27.50
C ALA A 246 -1.60 -8.78 27.03
N HIS A 247 -1.58 -10.02 27.53
CA HIS A 247 -0.54 -11.02 27.24
C HIS A 247 -1.08 -12.41 26.91
N HIS A 248 -2.41 -12.59 26.87
CA HIS A 248 -3.03 -13.89 26.59
C HIS A 248 -4.11 -13.79 25.52
N MET A 249 -4.13 -14.78 24.65
CA MET A 249 -5.12 -14.94 23.60
C MET A 249 -5.80 -16.31 23.72
N SER A 250 -7.15 -16.33 23.67
CA SER A 250 -7.93 -17.53 23.48
C SER A 250 -8.10 -17.79 21.99
N VAL A 251 -7.86 -19.02 21.57
CA VAL A 251 -8.01 -19.45 20.18
C VAL A 251 -9.06 -20.55 20.13
N ASP A 252 -10.24 -20.25 19.59
CA ASP A 252 -11.27 -21.24 19.31
C ASP A 252 -10.85 -22.01 18.04
N VAL A 253 -10.46 -23.27 18.21
CA VAL A 253 -9.94 -24.12 17.12
C VAL A 253 -10.99 -24.29 16.03
N THR A 254 -10.62 -24.08 14.77
CA THR A 254 -11.49 -24.19 13.61
C THR A 254 -11.19 -25.40 12.75
N SER A 255 -12.16 -25.81 11.92
CA SER A 255 -12.06 -26.92 10.97
C SER A 255 -12.59 -26.54 9.59
N GLY A 256 -12.36 -27.38 8.59
CA GLY A 256 -12.86 -27.18 7.23
C GLY A 256 -12.44 -25.85 6.61
N ASP A 257 -13.41 -25.04 6.22
CA ASP A 257 -13.24 -23.69 5.64
C ASP A 257 -12.97 -22.58 6.68
N GLY A 258 -12.71 -22.94 7.94
CA GLY A 258 -12.46 -21.98 9.02
C GLY A 258 -13.69 -21.28 9.59
N GLN A 259 -14.89 -21.63 9.14
CA GLN A 259 -16.14 -21.05 9.63
C GLN A 259 -16.70 -21.78 10.86
N LYS A 260 -16.36 -23.07 11.03
CA LYS A 260 -16.86 -23.91 12.12
C LYS A 260 -15.78 -24.10 13.17
N THR A 261 -16.14 -23.93 14.45
CA THR A 261 -15.30 -24.26 15.58
C THR A 261 -15.45 -25.74 15.94
N THR A 262 -14.39 -26.36 16.44
CA THR A 262 -14.38 -27.76 16.90
C THR A 262 -14.87 -27.93 18.33
N GLY A 263 -14.99 -26.84 19.09
CA GLY A 263 -15.23 -26.83 20.53
C GLY A 263 -13.94 -26.87 21.37
N GLU A 264 -12.79 -27.17 20.77
CA GLU A 264 -11.49 -27.09 21.43
C GLU A 264 -11.05 -25.62 21.54
N LYS A 265 -10.42 -25.28 22.68
CA LYS A 265 -9.81 -23.96 22.91
C LYS A 265 -8.33 -24.15 23.22
N LYS A 266 -7.50 -23.21 22.74
CA LYS A 266 -6.09 -23.09 23.10
C LYS A 266 -5.82 -21.70 23.66
N ILE A 267 -4.99 -21.65 24.69
CA ILE A 267 -4.52 -20.41 25.28
C ILE A 267 -3.08 -20.18 24.86
N VAL A 268 -2.85 -19.05 24.19
CA VAL A 268 -1.51 -18.60 23.78
C VAL A 268 -1.09 -17.45 24.67
N ARG A 269 0.05 -17.59 25.36
CA ARG A 269 0.71 -16.51 26.08
C ARG A 269 1.81 -15.92 25.18
N PHE A 270 1.91 -14.59 25.17
CA PHE A 270 2.86 -13.88 24.35
C PHE A 270 3.54 -12.74 25.12
N LYS A 271 4.76 -12.40 24.73
CA LYS A 271 5.44 -11.20 25.21
C LYS A 271 5.02 -9.98 24.40
N GLN A 272 4.93 -10.13 23.08
CA GLN A 272 4.52 -9.09 22.14
C GLN A 272 3.53 -9.67 21.12
N ALA A 273 2.67 -8.84 20.54
CA ALA A 273 1.69 -9.26 19.54
C ALA A 273 1.61 -8.30 18.36
N ILE A 274 1.38 -8.85 17.15
CA ILE A 274 1.05 -8.09 15.94
C ILE A 274 -0.35 -8.48 15.48
N ILE A 275 -1.27 -7.52 15.45
CA ILE A 275 -2.64 -7.70 14.97
C ILE A 275 -2.64 -7.50 13.45
N ALA A 276 -2.88 -8.58 12.69
CA ALA A 276 -2.92 -8.62 11.22
C ALA A 276 -4.23 -9.24 10.70
N ALA A 277 -5.35 -9.01 11.41
CA ALA A 277 -6.63 -9.68 11.16
C ALA A 277 -7.39 -9.20 9.92
N GLY A 278 -6.85 -8.22 9.18
CA GLY A 278 -7.33 -7.78 7.87
C GLY A 278 -8.74 -7.18 7.89
N SER A 279 -9.44 -7.33 6.77
CA SER A 279 -10.77 -6.75 6.54
C SER A 279 -11.73 -7.77 5.91
N GLN A 280 -12.99 -7.39 5.81
CA GLN A 280 -14.05 -8.14 5.16
C GLN A 280 -14.81 -7.26 4.16
N SER A 281 -15.47 -7.87 3.17
CA SER A 281 -16.37 -7.17 2.25
C SER A 281 -17.54 -6.52 2.99
N ILE A 282 -17.89 -5.31 2.61
CA ILE A 282 -19.05 -4.60 3.12
C ILE A 282 -20.31 -5.28 2.58
N LYS A 283 -21.27 -5.54 3.47
CA LYS A 283 -22.60 -6.05 3.10
C LYS A 283 -23.60 -4.91 3.08
N LEU A 284 -24.43 -4.88 2.04
CA LEU A 284 -25.54 -3.92 1.96
C LEU A 284 -26.76 -4.53 2.66
N PRO A 285 -27.34 -3.85 3.68
CA PRO A 285 -28.39 -4.46 4.52
C PRO A 285 -29.67 -4.85 3.76
N PHE A 286 -29.97 -4.17 2.65
CA PHE A 286 -31.14 -4.42 1.82
C PHE A 286 -30.95 -5.56 0.78
N MET A 287 -29.72 -6.05 0.62
CA MET A 287 -29.47 -7.19 -0.26
C MET A 287 -30.01 -8.48 0.36
N PRO A 288 -30.74 -9.30 -0.40
CA PRO A 288 -31.25 -10.56 0.10
C PRO A 288 -30.11 -11.54 0.41
N VAL A 289 -30.33 -12.40 1.41
CA VAL A 289 -29.45 -13.54 1.68
C VAL A 289 -29.80 -14.64 0.65
N ASP A 290 -29.08 -14.65 -0.46
CA ASP A 290 -29.29 -15.55 -1.59
C ASP A 290 -27.92 -15.92 -2.18
N PRO A 291 -27.69 -17.18 -2.61
CA PRO A 291 -26.40 -17.62 -3.17
C PRO A 291 -26.00 -16.92 -4.49
N ARG A 292 -26.95 -16.22 -5.13
CA ARG A 292 -26.72 -15.41 -6.34
C ARG A 292 -26.24 -13.98 -6.01
N VAL A 293 -26.35 -13.53 -4.76
CA VAL A 293 -25.76 -12.28 -4.25
C VAL A 293 -24.41 -12.63 -3.63
N VAL A 294 -23.35 -12.21 -4.29
CA VAL A 294 -21.98 -12.58 -3.92
C VAL A 294 -21.12 -11.34 -3.64
N ASP A 295 -20.09 -11.52 -2.84
CA ASP A 295 -18.95 -10.60 -2.77
C ASP A 295 -17.83 -11.06 -3.72
N SER A 296 -16.66 -10.43 -3.67
CA SER A 296 -15.49 -10.79 -4.49
C SER A 296 -15.06 -12.24 -4.28
N THR A 297 -15.15 -12.77 -3.05
CA THR A 297 -14.84 -14.18 -2.75
C THR A 297 -15.76 -15.11 -3.53
N GLY A 298 -17.08 -14.87 -3.46
CA GLY A 298 -18.07 -15.68 -4.16
C GLY A 298 -17.99 -15.55 -5.70
N ALA A 299 -17.63 -14.35 -6.20
CA ALA A 299 -17.39 -14.16 -7.63
C ALA A 299 -16.16 -14.96 -8.11
N LEU A 300 -15.08 -14.98 -7.32
CA LEU A 300 -13.86 -15.73 -7.63
C LEU A 300 -14.02 -17.25 -7.52
N GLU A 301 -15.07 -17.76 -6.88
CA GLU A 301 -15.39 -19.19 -6.96
C GLU A 301 -15.67 -19.64 -8.39
N LEU A 302 -16.21 -18.76 -9.22
CA LEU A 302 -16.54 -19.00 -10.62
C LEU A 302 -17.36 -20.30 -10.80
N LYS A 303 -18.48 -20.41 -10.08
CA LYS A 303 -19.35 -21.60 -10.09
C LYS A 303 -19.93 -21.89 -11.47
N ASP A 304 -20.37 -20.83 -12.13
CA ASP A 304 -20.95 -20.80 -13.48
C ASP A 304 -20.71 -19.44 -14.13
N ILE A 305 -21.11 -19.30 -15.38
CA ILE A 305 -21.12 -18.05 -16.15
C ILE A 305 -22.57 -17.59 -16.23
N PRO A 306 -23.00 -16.58 -15.44
CA PRO A 306 -24.36 -16.05 -15.50
C PRO A 306 -24.60 -15.35 -16.84
N LYS A 307 -25.84 -15.34 -17.35
CA LYS A 307 -26.16 -14.58 -18.55
C LYS A 307 -26.11 -13.08 -18.31
N ARG A 308 -26.66 -12.64 -17.17
CA ARG A 308 -26.69 -11.23 -16.77
C ARG A 308 -26.17 -11.05 -15.34
N MET A 309 -25.22 -10.14 -15.15
CA MET A 309 -24.65 -9.86 -13.85
C MET A 309 -24.64 -8.35 -13.58
N LEU A 310 -25.04 -7.98 -12.36
CA LEU A 310 -24.85 -6.63 -11.86
C LEU A 310 -23.60 -6.58 -11.00
N VAL A 311 -22.74 -5.59 -11.25
CA VAL A 311 -21.61 -5.22 -10.40
C VAL A 311 -21.95 -3.94 -9.65
N VAL A 312 -22.09 -4.02 -8.35
CA VAL A 312 -22.35 -2.89 -7.45
C VAL A 312 -21.02 -2.39 -6.92
N GLY A 313 -20.59 -1.23 -7.40
CA GLY A 313 -19.30 -0.60 -7.11
C GLY A 313 -18.36 -0.60 -8.32
N GLY A 314 -18.05 0.58 -8.83
CA GLY A 314 -17.14 0.84 -9.96
C GLY A 314 -15.67 0.99 -9.56
N GLY A 315 -15.27 0.45 -8.38
CA GLY A 315 -13.89 0.38 -7.94
C GLY A 315 -13.12 -0.77 -8.59
N ILE A 316 -11.82 -0.86 -8.31
CA ILE A 316 -10.87 -1.81 -8.91
C ILE A 316 -11.41 -3.25 -8.88
N ILE A 317 -11.83 -3.75 -7.70
CA ILE A 317 -12.29 -5.14 -7.54
C ILE A 317 -13.53 -5.42 -8.39
N GLY A 318 -14.50 -4.50 -8.42
CA GLY A 318 -15.70 -4.63 -9.24
C GLY A 318 -15.39 -4.71 -10.73
N LEU A 319 -14.52 -3.83 -11.21
CA LEU A 319 -14.15 -3.75 -12.62
C LEU A 319 -13.26 -4.90 -13.08
N GLU A 320 -12.35 -5.40 -12.25
CA GLU A 320 -11.58 -6.62 -12.53
C GLU A 320 -12.50 -7.83 -12.73
N MET A 321 -13.49 -8.01 -11.84
CA MET A 321 -14.46 -9.11 -11.99
C MET A 321 -15.39 -8.88 -13.18
N ALA A 322 -15.82 -7.63 -13.43
CA ALA A 322 -16.59 -7.28 -14.62
C ALA A 322 -15.85 -7.67 -15.91
N THR A 323 -14.55 -7.37 -15.97
CA THR A 323 -13.68 -7.75 -17.12
C THR A 323 -13.66 -9.27 -17.31
N VAL A 324 -13.37 -10.04 -16.25
CA VAL A 324 -13.33 -11.51 -16.33
C VAL A 324 -14.67 -12.08 -16.81
N TYR A 325 -15.78 -11.69 -16.20
CA TYR A 325 -17.09 -12.25 -16.56
C TYR A 325 -17.59 -11.79 -17.93
N ALA A 326 -17.27 -10.54 -18.34
CA ALA A 326 -17.60 -10.06 -19.68
C ALA A 326 -16.88 -10.87 -20.77
N THR A 327 -15.57 -11.10 -20.61
CA THR A 327 -14.78 -11.94 -21.53
C THR A 327 -15.30 -13.38 -21.59
N LEU A 328 -15.86 -13.88 -20.48
CA LEU A 328 -16.50 -15.21 -20.45
C LEU A 328 -17.93 -15.22 -21.07
N GLY A 329 -18.46 -14.09 -21.53
CA GLY A 329 -19.72 -13.95 -22.23
C GLY A 329 -20.91 -13.50 -21.39
N THR A 330 -20.69 -13.02 -20.18
CA THR A 330 -21.75 -12.45 -19.32
C THR A 330 -22.08 -11.02 -19.74
N GLN A 331 -23.35 -10.67 -19.86
CA GLN A 331 -23.79 -9.28 -19.95
C GLN A 331 -23.66 -8.58 -18.60
N ILE A 332 -22.82 -7.54 -18.54
CA ILE A 332 -22.50 -6.81 -17.31
C ILE A 332 -23.22 -5.46 -17.29
N ASP A 333 -23.91 -5.20 -16.17
CA ASP A 333 -24.29 -3.85 -15.76
C ASP A 333 -23.38 -3.43 -14.58
N VAL A 334 -22.86 -2.21 -14.58
CA VAL A 334 -22.09 -1.62 -13.48
C VAL A 334 -22.86 -0.46 -12.89
N VAL A 335 -22.98 -0.39 -11.57
CA VAL A 335 -23.56 0.75 -10.86
C VAL A 335 -22.55 1.32 -9.88
N GLU A 336 -22.35 2.64 -9.96
CA GLU A 336 -21.39 3.38 -9.11
C GLU A 336 -22.08 4.63 -8.53
N LEU A 337 -21.93 4.80 -7.22
CA LEU A 337 -22.48 5.95 -6.48
C LEU A 337 -21.75 7.24 -6.82
N GLY A 338 -20.46 7.17 -7.08
CA GLY A 338 -19.62 8.31 -7.46
C GLY A 338 -19.85 8.75 -8.91
N SER A 339 -19.27 9.90 -9.24
CA SER A 339 -19.34 10.51 -10.58
C SER A 339 -18.37 9.86 -11.60
N GLY A 340 -17.56 8.88 -11.20
CA GLY A 340 -16.60 8.22 -12.08
C GLY A 340 -16.15 6.87 -11.55
N LEU A 341 -15.68 6.01 -12.44
CA LEU A 341 -15.09 4.73 -12.12
C LEU A 341 -13.67 4.87 -11.57
N MET A 342 -13.13 3.85 -10.91
CA MET A 342 -11.76 3.81 -10.36
C MET A 342 -11.43 5.05 -9.49
N PRO A 343 -12.16 5.29 -8.38
CA PRO A 343 -11.87 6.43 -7.52
C PRO A 343 -10.41 6.36 -7.01
N GLY A 344 -9.72 7.50 -7.02
CA GLY A 344 -8.31 7.61 -6.63
C GLY A 344 -7.32 7.61 -7.79
N ALA A 345 -7.70 7.18 -9.00
CA ALA A 345 -6.90 7.35 -10.20
C ALA A 345 -7.23 8.68 -10.90
N ASP A 346 -6.23 9.34 -11.49
CA ASP A 346 -6.44 10.54 -12.31
C ASP A 346 -7.41 10.25 -13.47
N ARG A 347 -8.30 11.21 -13.71
CA ARG A 347 -9.41 11.01 -14.69
C ARG A 347 -8.94 10.81 -16.13
N ASP A 348 -7.78 11.34 -16.51
CA ASP A 348 -7.21 11.12 -17.85
C ASP A 348 -6.80 9.66 -18.07
N LEU A 349 -6.23 9.00 -17.06
CA LEU A 349 -5.93 7.56 -17.10
C LEU A 349 -7.22 6.74 -17.26
N VAL A 350 -8.23 7.05 -16.45
CA VAL A 350 -9.50 6.33 -16.47
C VAL A 350 -10.25 6.51 -17.79
N LYS A 351 -10.15 7.68 -18.44
CA LYS A 351 -10.76 7.92 -19.75
C LYS A 351 -10.25 7.02 -20.85
N VAL A 352 -8.96 6.65 -20.83
CA VAL A 352 -8.42 5.67 -21.78
C VAL A 352 -9.08 4.31 -21.56
N TRP A 353 -9.11 3.88 -20.31
CA TRP A 353 -9.76 2.63 -19.91
C TRP A 353 -11.26 2.63 -20.31
N GLU A 354 -11.98 3.71 -20.01
CA GLU A 354 -13.40 3.86 -20.37
C GLU A 354 -13.62 3.74 -21.88
N LYS A 355 -12.81 4.41 -22.70
CA LYS A 355 -12.90 4.36 -24.16
C LYS A 355 -12.84 2.94 -24.70
N MET A 356 -12.04 2.07 -24.08
CA MET A 356 -11.90 0.68 -24.51
C MET A 356 -12.96 -0.25 -23.92
N ASN A 357 -13.42 0.02 -22.72
CA ASN A 357 -14.22 -0.95 -21.96
C ASN A 357 -15.72 -0.63 -21.86
N LEU A 358 -16.16 0.62 -22.07
CA LEU A 358 -17.59 0.95 -21.92
C LEU A 358 -18.48 0.16 -22.90
N SER A 359 -18.00 -0.12 -24.10
CA SER A 359 -18.72 -0.93 -25.10
C SER A 359 -18.82 -2.42 -24.72
N ARG A 360 -17.97 -2.89 -23.83
CA ARG A 360 -17.97 -4.28 -23.30
C ARG A 360 -19.12 -4.50 -22.32
N PHE A 361 -19.61 -3.43 -21.67
CA PHE A 361 -20.68 -3.49 -20.68
C PHE A 361 -22.01 -3.07 -21.28
N ASN A 362 -23.08 -3.71 -20.84
CA ASN A 362 -24.43 -3.37 -21.29
C ASN A 362 -24.87 -1.99 -20.76
N ARG A 363 -24.57 -1.70 -19.49
CA ARG A 363 -24.84 -0.38 -18.87
C ARG A 363 -23.76 -0.03 -17.85
N VAL A 364 -23.40 1.24 -17.80
CA VAL A 364 -22.61 1.85 -16.70
C VAL A 364 -23.42 3.01 -16.13
N MET A 365 -23.84 2.88 -14.89
CA MET A 365 -24.72 3.79 -14.18
C MET A 365 -23.92 4.54 -13.10
N LEU A 366 -23.42 5.73 -13.44
CA LEU A 366 -22.70 6.61 -12.51
C LEU A 366 -23.71 7.48 -11.73
N ASN A 367 -23.28 8.07 -10.61
CA ASN A 367 -24.14 8.82 -9.70
C ASN A 367 -25.43 8.07 -9.39
N THR A 368 -25.33 6.77 -9.18
CA THR A 368 -26.49 5.89 -8.99
C THR A 368 -26.27 4.96 -7.81
N LYS A 369 -27.26 4.86 -6.94
CA LYS A 369 -27.24 3.91 -5.82
C LYS A 369 -28.26 2.79 -6.02
N CYS A 370 -27.91 1.59 -5.54
CA CYS A 370 -28.89 0.53 -5.34
C CYS A 370 -29.66 0.83 -4.05
N VAL A 371 -30.99 0.80 -4.12
CA VAL A 371 -31.85 1.12 -2.96
C VAL A 371 -32.65 -0.07 -2.45
N ALA A 372 -32.95 -1.04 -3.30
CA ALA A 372 -33.64 -2.27 -2.91
C ALA A 372 -33.23 -3.43 -3.80
N ALA A 373 -33.27 -4.64 -3.25
CA ALA A 373 -33.09 -5.88 -4.02
C ALA A 373 -34.00 -6.99 -3.48
N LYS A 374 -34.55 -7.79 -4.38
CA LYS A 374 -35.42 -8.91 -4.05
C LYS A 374 -35.07 -10.14 -4.89
N ALA A 375 -34.90 -11.28 -4.23
CA ALA A 375 -34.67 -12.55 -4.87
C ALA A 375 -36.02 -13.26 -5.16
N ASP A 376 -36.14 -13.81 -6.36
CA ASP A 376 -37.25 -14.70 -6.74
C ASP A 376 -36.76 -15.81 -7.67
N SER A 377 -37.69 -16.59 -8.26
CA SER A 377 -37.35 -17.70 -9.17
C SER A 377 -36.73 -17.24 -10.47
N THR A 378 -36.92 -15.99 -10.89
CA THR A 378 -36.42 -15.43 -12.15
C THR A 378 -35.06 -14.78 -12.04
N GLY A 379 -34.64 -14.40 -10.83
CA GLY A 379 -33.36 -13.73 -10.58
C GLY A 379 -33.36 -12.86 -9.34
N ILE A 380 -32.43 -11.90 -9.32
CA ILE A 380 -32.34 -10.84 -8.32
C ILE A 380 -32.83 -9.55 -8.98
N ALA A 381 -34.03 -9.11 -8.60
CA ALA A 381 -34.57 -7.81 -9.04
C ALA A 381 -33.96 -6.69 -8.19
N VAL A 382 -33.34 -5.70 -8.84
CA VAL A 382 -32.64 -4.57 -8.19
C VAL A 382 -33.27 -3.26 -8.63
N GLN A 383 -33.51 -2.36 -7.66
CA GLN A 383 -33.98 -1.00 -7.88
C GLN A 383 -32.86 0.01 -7.67
N PHE A 384 -32.84 1.02 -8.52
CA PHE A 384 -31.86 2.09 -8.50
C PHE A 384 -32.50 3.44 -8.16
N GLU A 385 -31.68 4.36 -7.73
CA GLU A 385 -32.06 5.77 -7.52
C GLU A 385 -30.89 6.64 -7.98
N GLY A 386 -31.17 7.62 -8.82
CA GLY A 386 -30.18 8.62 -9.21
C GLY A 386 -29.72 9.44 -8.01
N ALA A 387 -28.42 9.68 -7.89
CA ALA A 387 -27.80 10.52 -6.88
C ALA A 387 -27.26 11.80 -7.54
N ASN A 388 -27.04 12.85 -6.74
CA ASN A 388 -26.48 14.12 -7.22
C ASN A 388 -27.23 14.76 -8.41
N GLY A 389 -28.56 14.56 -8.47
CA GLY A 389 -29.39 15.09 -9.56
C GLY A 389 -29.39 14.26 -10.85
N ALA A 390 -28.77 13.08 -10.86
CA ALA A 390 -28.81 12.17 -11.98
C ALA A 390 -30.21 11.53 -12.15
N GLU A 391 -30.55 11.18 -13.38
CA GLU A 391 -31.77 10.45 -13.70
C GLU A 391 -31.73 9.05 -13.05
N THR A 392 -32.90 8.60 -12.54
CA THR A 392 -33.04 7.25 -11.97
C THR A 392 -33.10 6.20 -13.07
N PRO A 393 -32.13 5.29 -13.14
CA PRO A 393 -32.16 4.21 -14.14
C PRO A 393 -33.31 3.23 -13.90
N ALA A 394 -33.77 2.58 -14.98
CA ALA A 394 -34.76 1.52 -14.87
C ALA A 394 -34.23 0.34 -14.05
N ALA A 395 -35.11 -0.27 -13.24
CA ALA A 395 -34.82 -1.49 -12.48
C ALA A 395 -34.35 -2.62 -13.41
N GLY A 396 -33.58 -3.53 -12.86
CA GLY A 396 -33.03 -4.69 -13.59
C GLY A 396 -33.20 -6.00 -12.83
N THR A 397 -33.26 -7.10 -13.58
CA THR A 397 -33.23 -8.47 -13.01
C THR A 397 -31.97 -9.17 -13.49
N TYR A 398 -31.25 -9.81 -12.57
CA TYR A 398 -29.93 -10.38 -12.79
C TYR A 398 -29.83 -11.81 -12.27
N ASP A 399 -29.10 -12.65 -13.00
CA ASP A 399 -28.79 -14.02 -12.56
C ASP A 399 -27.82 -14.00 -11.37
N ARG A 400 -26.97 -12.94 -11.30
CA ARG A 400 -26.00 -12.73 -10.21
C ARG A 400 -25.80 -11.25 -9.92
N VAL A 401 -25.59 -10.94 -8.66
CA VAL A 401 -25.21 -9.59 -8.18
C VAL A 401 -23.91 -9.68 -7.41
N LEU A 402 -22.88 -8.98 -7.87
CA LEU A 402 -21.61 -8.78 -7.14
C LEU A 402 -21.69 -7.49 -6.35
N VAL A 403 -21.49 -7.57 -5.04
CA VAL A 403 -21.37 -6.40 -4.15
C VAL A 403 -19.88 -6.15 -3.87
N ALA A 404 -19.35 -5.06 -4.46
CA ALA A 404 -17.94 -4.66 -4.39
C ALA A 404 -17.77 -3.19 -3.96
N VAL A 405 -18.53 -2.76 -2.95
CA VAL A 405 -18.63 -1.36 -2.47
C VAL A 405 -17.60 -0.99 -1.40
N GLY A 406 -16.59 -1.81 -1.22
CA GLY A 406 -15.50 -1.57 -0.27
C GLY A 406 -15.34 -2.65 0.79
N ARG A 407 -14.47 -2.38 1.75
CA ARG A 407 -14.07 -3.31 2.81
C ARG A 407 -14.16 -2.65 4.18
N SER A 408 -14.44 -3.44 5.21
CA SER A 408 -14.51 -3.03 6.61
C SER A 408 -13.45 -3.78 7.43
N PRO A 409 -12.63 -3.10 8.26
CA PRO A 409 -11.61 -3.74 9.08
C PRO A 409 -12.22 -4.64 10.17
N ASN A 410 -11.47 -5.67 10.57
CA ASN A 410 -11.96 -6.68 11.51
C ASN A 410 -11.64 -6.38 12.99
N GLY A 411 -11.15 -5.19 13.34
CA GLY A 411 -10.72 -4.84 14.71
C GLY A 411 -11.78 -5.09 15.79
N GLY A 412 -13.05 -4.79 15.50
CA GLY A 412 -14.15 -4.99 16.44
C GLY A 412 -14.47 -6.46 16.79
N LYS A 413 -13.81 -7.44 16.14
CA LYS A 413 -14.07 -8.88 16.37
C LYS A 413 -13.08 -9.56 17.30
N LEU A 414 -12.05 -8.85 17.76
CA LEU A 414 -10.87 -9.42 18.38
C LEU A 414 -10.90 -9.39 19.92
N ALA A 415 -11.94 -8.79 20.52
CA ALA A 415 -11.98 -8.46 21.94
C ALA A 415 -10.71 -7.68 22.38
N ALA A 416 -10.24 -6.77 21.53
CA ALA A 416 -8.99 -6.03 21.70
C ALA A 416 -9.04 -5.07 22.91
N ASP A 417 -10.23 -4.66 23.32
CA ASP A 417 -10.50 -3.91 24.53
C ASP A 417 -10.00 -4.63 25.80
N LYS A 418 -10.06 -5.95 25.85
CA LYS A 418 -9.53 -6.75 26.98
C LYS A 418 -8.02 -6.64 27.11
N ALA A 419 -7.32 -6.39 26.01
CA ALA A 419 -5.89 -6.10 26.00
C ALA A 419 -5.58 -4.61 26.21
N GLY A 420 -6.61 -3.75 26.35
CA GLY A 420 -6.45 -2.30 26.46
C GLY A 420 -6.26 -1.58 25.12
N VAL A 421 -6.39 -2.28 23.99
CA VAL A 421 -6.22 -1.71 22.66
C VAL A 421 -7.48 -0.96 22.24
N ILE A 422 -7.30 0.28 21.78
CA ILE A 422 -8.38 1.13 21.26
C ILE A 422 -8.73 0.72 19.83
N VAL A 423 -10.00 0.42 19.60
CA VAL A 423 -10.57 0.17 18.26
C VAL A 423 -11.65 1.22 18.03
N ASP A 424 -11.62 1.90 16.88
CA ASP A 424 -12.64 2.89 16.53
C ASP A 424 -13.98 2.24 16.15
N GLU A 425 -15.03 3.05 16.00
CA GLU A 425 -16.39 2.61 15.66
C GLU A 425 -16.46 1.90 14.30
N ARG A 426 -15.50 2.17 13.40
CA ARG A 426 -15.39 1.54 12.09
C ARG A 426 -14.55 0.27 12.10
N GLY A 427 -13.89 -0.05 13.23
CA GLY A 427 -13.05 -1.23 13.41
C GLY A 427 -11.56 -1.00 13.10
N PHE A 428 -11.10 0.25 12.93
CA PHE A 428 -9.68 0.56 12.78
C PHE A 428 -8.97 0.65 14.13
N ILE A 429 -7.67 0.36 14.09
CA ILE A 429 -6.74 0.48 15.22
C ILE A 429 -5.70 1.53 14.84
N LYS A 430 -5.63 2.62 15.62
CA LYS A 430 -4.63 3.67 15.42
C LYS A 430 -3.26 3.17 15.86
N VAL A 431 -2.24 3.43 15.04
CA VAL A 431 -0.84 3.12 15.33
C VAL A 431 0.05 4.36 15.12
N ASP A 432 1.25 4.32 15.70
CA ASP A 432 2.32 5.26 15.40
C ASP A 432 3.11 4.81 14.14
N ASN A 433 4.16 5.55 13.77
CA ASN A 433 5.01 5.21 12.63
C ASN A 433 5.90 3.96 12.86
N GLN A 434 5.93 3.43 14.07
CA GLN A 434 6.54 2.14 14.43
C GLN A 434 5.53 0.98 14.46
N MET A 435 4.31 1.22 13.99
CA MET A 435 3.18 0.28 14.03
C MET A 435 2.70 -0.08 15.44
N ARG A 436 3.09 0.65 16.48
CA ARG A 436 2.63 0.43 17.85
C ARG A 436 1.22 0.96 18.04
N THR A 437 0.39 0.18 18.71
CA THR A 437 -0.91 0.66 19.21
C THR A 437 -0.71 1.52 20.45
N ASN A 438 -1.81 1.95 21.07
CA ASN A 438 -1.76 2.58 22.39
C ASN A 438 -1.21 1.67 23.51
N VAL A 439 -1.07 0.36 23.26
CA VAL A 439 -0.44 -0.63 24.14
C VAL A 439 0.93 -0.99 23.55
N SER A 440 2.01 -0.56 24.19
CA SER A 440 3.36 -0.49 23.61
C SER A 440 3.96 -1.81 23.08
N HIS A 441 3.51 -2.95 23.60
CA HIS A 441 3.95 -4.29 23.17
C HIS A 441 2.95 -4.96 22.20
N ILE A 442 1.89 -4.25 21.80
CA ILE A 442 0.92 -4.71 20.81
C ILE A 442 0.95 -3.78 19.61
N PHE A 443 1.20 -4.36 18.45
CA PHE A 443 1.28 -3.69 17.15
C PHE A 443 0.03 -4.02 16.32
N ALA A 444 -0.27 -3.20 15.32
CA ALA A 444 -1.30 -3.51 14.32
C ALA A 444 -0.82 -3.12 12.93
N ILE A 445 -1.22 -3.90 11.91
CA ILE A 445 -0.78 -3.71 10.52
C ILE A 445 -1.90 -4.03 9.51
N GLY A 446 -1.71 -3.57 8.28
CA GLY A 446 -2.56 -3.88 7.13
C GLY A 446 -3.88 -3.12 7.13
N ASP A 447 -4.93 -3.79 6.66
CA ASP A 447 -6.26 -3.19 6.49
C ASP A 447 -6.86 -2.63 7.80
N LEU A 448 -6.33 -3.05 8.95
CA LEU A 448 -6.77 -2.60 10.27
C LEU A 448 -6.31 -1.20 10.64
N VAL A 449 -5.21 -0.70 10.04
CA VAL A 449 -4.59 0.55 10.49
C VAL A 449 -4.92 1.75 9.58
N GLY A 450 -5.59 1.52 8.45
CA GLY A 450 -6.04 2.59 7.57
C GLY A 450 -5.95 2.27 6.08
N GLN A 451 -6.34 3.26 5.29
CA GLN A 451 -6.23 3.21 3.83
C GLN A 451 -4.79 3.53 3.36
N PRO A 452 -4.40 3.07 2.17
CA PRO A 452 -5.12 2.09 1.33
C PRO A 452 -5.03 0.66 1.88
N MET A 453 -6.08 -0.13 1.68
CA MET A 453 -6.12 -1.56 2.09
C MET A 453 -5.43 -2.42 1.04
N LEU A 454 -4.10 -2.43 1.04
CA LEU A 454 -3.26 -3.08 0.03
C LEU A 454 -2.28 -4.07 0.65
N ALA A 455 -2.11 -5.21 -0.01
CA ALA A 455 -1.27 -6.30 0.47
C ALA A 455 0.21 -5.89 0.62
N HIS A 456 0.76 -5.15 -0.35
CA HIS A 456 2.15 -4.69 -0.33
C HIS A 456 2.41 -3.68 0.80
N LYS A 457 1.47 -2.74 1.08
CA LYS A 457 1.54 -1.88 2.27
C LYS A 457 1.64 -2.72 3.55
N ALA A 458 0.75 -3.70 3.71
CA ALA A 458 0.72 -4.57 4.89
C ALA A 458 2.02 -5.37 5.10
N VAL A 459 2.69 -5.78 4.01
CA VAL A 459 4.00 -6.48 4.07
C VAL A 459 5.07 -5.57 4.67
N HIS A 460 5.19 -4.34 4.17
CA HIS A 460 6.16 -3.37 4.68
C HIS A 460 5.88 -2.97 6.13
N GLU A 461 4.63 -2.72 6.49
CA GLU A 461 4.20 -2.49 7.89
C GLU A 461 4.55 -3.69 8.78
N GLY A 462 4.36 -4.91 8.26
CA GLY A 462 4.71 -6.15 8.97
C GLY A 462 6.19 -6.28 9.28
N HIS A 463 7.06 -5.92 8.34
CA HIS A 463 8.50 -5.89 8.56
C HIS A 463 8.88 -4.85 9.63
N VAL A 464 8.34 -3.63 9.53
CA VAL A 464 8.58 -2.58 10.54
C VAL A 464 8.15 -3.04 11.93
N ALA A 465 6.93 -3.59 12.07
CA ALA A 465 6.41 -4.07 13.36
C ALA A 465 7.31 -5.17 13.95
N ALA A 466 7.73 -6.15 13.13
CA ALA A 466 8.61 -7.24 13.57
C ALA A 466 10.01 -6.75 13.97
N GLU A 467 10.59 -5.83 13.20
CA GLU A 467 11.91 -5.25 13.48
C GLU A 467 11.89 -4.39 14.73
N VAL A 468 10.87 -3.54 14.91
CA VAL A 468 10.70 -2.74 16.12
C VAL A 468 10.48 -3.62 17.35
N ALA A 469 9.70 -4.69 17.23
CA ALA A 469 9.50 -5.66 18.30
C ALA A 469 10.79 -6.39 18.70
N ALA A 470 11.70 -6.62 17.74
CA ALA A 470 13.03 -7.18 17.99
C ALA A 470 14.06 -6.15 18.52
N GLY A 471 13.65 -4.89 18.72
CA GLY A 471 14.50 -3.82 19.29
C GLY A 471 15.21 -2.94 18.27
N HIS A 472 14.95 -3.10 16.97
CA HIS A 472 15.52 -2.25 15.94
C HIS A 472 14.82 -0.89 15.86
N LYS A 473 15.57 0.16 15.53
CA LYS A 473 15.04 1.50 15.23
C LYS A 473 14.54 1.53 13.78
N ARG A 474 13.25 1.35 13.58
CA ARG A 474 12.62 1.33 12.26
C ARG A 474 11.31 2.12 12.30
N VAL A 475 10.96 2.76 11.17
CA VAL A 475 9.71 3.49 11.00
C VAL A 475 9.09 3.14 9.64
N PHE A 476 7.78 3.26 9.54
CA PHE A 476 7.03 3.18 8.29
C PHE A 476 6.70 4.60 7.84
N ASP A 477 7.46 5.07 6.87
CA ASP A 477 7.37 6.44 6.33
C ASP A 477 7.59 6.43 4.80
N PRO A 478 6.76 5.73 4.02
CA PRO A 478 6.91 5.66 2.58
C PRO A 478 6.50 6.99 1.94
N LEU A 479 7.25 7.46 0.94
CA LEU A 479 6.89 8.64 0.15
C LEU A 479 5.69 8.36 -0.77
N GLN A 480 5.45 7.10 -1.11
CA GLN A 480 4.34 6.66 -1.96
C GLN A 480 3.90 5.22 -1.64
N ILE A 481 2.67 4.87 -1.98
CA ILE A 481 2.14 3.51 -1.99
C ILE A 481 1.42 3.33 -3.33
N PRO A 482 1.90 2.46 -4.24
CA PRO A 482 1.32 2.35 -5.57
C PRO A 482 -0.04 1.65 -5.55
N SER A 483 -0.85 1.98 -6.53
CA SER A 483 -2.13 1.30 -6.79
C SER A 483 -2.19 0.83 -8.23
N VAL A 484 -2.79 -0.34 -8.45
CA VAL A 484 -2.94 -0.93 -9.78
C VAL A 484 -4.33 -1.53 -9.91
N ALA A 485 -5.05 -1.17 -10.98
CA ALA A 485 -6.20 -1.89 -11.49
C ALA A 485 -5.73 -2.82 -12.61
N TYR A 486 -5.80 -4.12 -12.40
CA TYR A 486 -5.35 -5.14 -13.35
C TYR A 486 -6.42 -5.48 -14.39
N THR A 487 -7.11 -4.46 -14.83
CA THR A 487 -8.07 -4.52 -15.94
C THR A 487 -7.32 -4.59 -17.27
N ASP A 488 -8.03 -4.57 -18.40
CA ASP A 488 -7.42 -4.44 -19.71
C ASP A 488 -8.00 -3.21 -20.44
N PRO A 489 -7.17 -2.13 -20.68
CA PRO A 489 -5.79 -1.97 -20.26
C PRO A 489 -5.66 -1.85 -18.73
N GLU A 490 -4.46 -2.09 -18.21
CA GLU A 490 -4.15 -1.83 -16.80
C GLU A 490 -4.08 -0.32 -16.53
N VAL A 491 -4.43 0.07 -15.31
CA VAL A 491 -4.28 1.45 -14.82
C VAL A 491 -3.48 1.43 -13.54
N ALA A 492 -2.30 2.03 -13.55
CA ALA A 492 -1.39 2.09 -12.40
C ALA A 492 -1.02 3.53 -12.04
N TRP A 493 -0.87 3.82 -10.75
CA TRP A 493 -0.43 5.14 -10.30
C TRP A 493 0.31 5.04 -8.97
N ALA A 494 1.22 6.00 -8.75
CA ALA A 494 2.01 6.14 -7.53
C ALA A 494 2.22 7.61 -7.19
N GLY A 495 2.42 7.92 -5.91
CA GLY A 495 2.59 9.28 -5.40
C GLY A 495 1.32 10.12 -5.51
N LEU A 496 1.48 11.42 -5.71
CA LEU A 496 0.37 12.37 -5.79
C LEU A 496 -0.30 12.33 -7.15
N THR A 497 -1.63 12.42 -7.17
CA THR A 497 -2.41 12.64 -8.38
C THR A 497 -2.52 14.13 -8.69
N GLU A 498 -2.90 14.49 -9.93
CA GLU A 498 -3.19 15.89 -10.29
C GLU A 498 -4.29 16.50 -9.41
N GLU A 499 -5.32 15.69 -9.08
CA GLU A 499 -6.42 16.14 -8.23
C GLU A 499 -5.93 16.43 -6.80
N GLN A 500 -5.07 15.61 -6.24
CA GLN A 500 -4.46 15.81 -4.92
C GLN A 500 -3.54 17.04 -4.90
N CYS A 501 -2.73 17.23 -5.93
CA CYS A 501 -1.89 18.44 -6.07
C CYS A 501 -2.76 19.70 -6.12
N LYS A 502 -3.82 19.70 -6.93
CA LYS A 502 -4.76 20.84 -7.03
C LYS A 502 -5.49 21.10 -5.72
N ALA A 503 -5.95 20.05 -5.05
CA ALA A 503 -6.67 20.18 -3.77
C ALA A 503 -5.79 20.72 -2.64
N SER A 504 -4.50 20.35 -2.62
CA SER A 504 -3.52 20.84 -1.64
C SER A 504 -2.87 22.17 -2.00
N GLY A 505 -3.13 22.70 -3.20
CA GLY A 505 -2.49 23.91 -3.72
C GLY A 505 -1.02 23.72 -4.12
N ARG A 506 -0.53 22.49 -4.19
CA ARG A 506 0.84 22.18 -4.58
C ARG A 506 1.04 22.46 -6.06
N LYS A 507 2.02 23.30 -6.38
CA LYS A 507 2.39 23.61 -7.77
C LYS A 507 3.16 22.43 -8.37
N PHE A 508 2.79 22.04 -9.57
CA PHE A 508 3.44 20.94 -10.27
C PHE A 508 3.54 21.17 -11.78
N THR A 509 4.48 20.53 -12.41
CA THR A 509 4.56 20.38 -13.86
C THR A 509 4.16 18.95 -14.23
N LYS A 510 3.51 18.81 -15.38
CA LYS A 510 3.07 17.53 -15.93
C LYS A 510 3.77 17.24 -17.25
N ALA A 511 4.33 16.05 -17.36
CA ALA A 511 4.84 15.52 -18.60
C ALA A 511 4.10 14.23 -18.97
N MET A 512 3.88 13.99 -20.25
CA MET A 512 3.14 12.84 -20.73
C MET A 512 3.73 12.35 -22.05
N PHE A 513 3.97 11.03 -22.13
CA PHE A 513 4.38 10.36 -23.35
C PHE A 513 3.26 9.42 -23.82
N PRO A 514 2.61 9.68 -24.98
CA PRO A 514 1.56 8.82 -25.53
C PRO A 514 2.18 7.54 -26.12
N TRP A 515 1.58 6.40 -25.83
CA TRP A 515 2.07 5.11 -26.34
C TRP A 515 1.89 4.93 -27.84
N ALA A 516 1.04 5.71 -28.47
CA ALA A 516 0.95 5.80 -29.94
C ALA A 516 2.26 6.27 -30.62
N ALA A 517 3.21 6.80 -29.84
CA ALA A 517 4.57 7.12 -30.28
C ALA A 517 5.61 6.08 -29.83
N SER A 518 5.20 5.03 -29.09
CA SER A 518 6.11 3.98 -28.62
C SER A 518 6.24 2.87 -29.66
N GLY A 519 7.43 2.65 -30.19
CA GLY A 519 7.70 1.57 -31.13
C GLY A 519 7.32 0.18 -30.59
N ARG A 520 7.49 -0.06 -29.27
CA ARG A 520 7.13 -1.32 -28.63
C ARG A 520 5.60 -1.49 -28.49
N ALA A 521 4.90 -0.44 -28.10
CA ALA A 521 3.45 -0.47 -27.97
C ALA A 521 2.78 -0.72 -29.34
N ILE A 522 3.25 -0.03 -30.39
CA ILE A 522 2.80 -0.21 -31.77
C ILE A 522 3.09 -1.64 -32.25
N ALA A 523 4.30 -2.16 -32.01
CA ALA A 523 4.66 -3.54 -32.39
C ALA A 523 3.82 -4.61 -31.71
N ASN A 524 3.33 -4.33 -30.50
CA ASN A 524 2.43 -5.20 -29.76
C ASN A 524 0.95 -5.08 -30.22
N GLY A 525 0.61 -4.08 -31.04
CA GLY A 525 -0.78 -3.75 -31.39
C GLY A 525 -1.57 -3.17 -30.20
N ARG A 526 -0.89 -2.62 -29.19
CA ARG A 526 -1.46 -2.12 -27.93
C ARG A 526 -0.88 -0.74 -27.61
N ASP A 527 -1.18 0.22 -28.48
CA ASP A 527 -0.67 1.59 -28.44
C ASP A 527 -1.64 2.59 -27.81
N GLU A 528 -2.75 2.09 -27.28
CA GLU A 528 -3.67 2.86 -26.45
C GLU A 528 -3.03 3.22 -25.11
N GLY A 529 -3.14 4.46 -24.70
CA GLY A 529 -2.67 4.86 -23.39
C GLY A 529 -1.47 5.79 -23.39
N PHE A 530 -0.87 5.96 -22.22
CA PHE A 530 0.25 6.89 -22.02
C PHE A 530 0.92 6.65 -20.67
N THR A 531 2.15 7.19 -20.56
CA THR A 531 2.87 7.36 -19.30
C THR A 531 2.87 8.85 -18.93
N LYS A 532 2.45 9.15 -17.69
CA LYS A 532 2.37 10.50 -17.12
C LYS A 532 3.25 10.61 -15.88
N LEU A 533 4.03 11.68 -15.79
CA LEU A 533 4.84 12.03 -14.63
C LEU A 533 4.47 13.42 -14.12
N LEU A 534 4.50 13.59 -12.81
CA LEU A 534 4.24 14.84 -12.12
C LEU A 534 5.50 15.23 -11.34
N PHE A 535 6.01 16.43 -11.59
CA PHE A 535 7.17 16.99 -10.92
C PHE A 535 6.77 18.20 -10.09
N ASP A 536 7.33 18.34 -8.91
CA ASP A 536 7.18 19.55 -8.09
C ASP A 536 7.76 20.75 -8.79
N ALA A 537 7.00 21.86 -8.86
CA ALA A 537 7.42 23.03 -9.63
C ALA A 537 8.59 23.82 -9.00
N GLU A 538 8.91 23.59 -7.74
CA GLU A 538 9.94 24.31 -6.99
C GLU A 538 11.22 23.47 -6.88
N THR A 539 11.07 22.16 -6.54
CA THR A 539 12.20 21.24 -6.35
C THR A 539 12.55 20.45 -7.60
N HIS A 540 11.70 20.46 -8.62
CA HIS A 540 11.77 19.67 -9.84
C HIS A 540 11.77 18.14 -9.64
N ARG A 541 11.64 17.66 -8.40
CA ARG A 541 11.61 16.23 -8.08
C ARG A 541 10.27 15.61 -8.47
N ILE A 542 10.33 14.35 -8.86
CA ILE A 542 9.12 13.58 -9.13
C ILE A 542 8.30 13.41 -7.85
N ILE A 543 6.99 13.68 -7.94
CA ILE A 543 6.05 13.59 -6.82
C ILE A 543 4.88 12.64 -7.09
N GLY A 544 4.74 12.20 -8.33
CA GLY A 544 3.68 11.28 -8.72
C GLY A 544 3.79 10.88 -10.17
N GLY A 545 3.05 9.86 -10.53
CA GLY A 545 2.92 9.42 -11.90
C GLY A 545 1.81 8.38 -12.07
N GLY A 546 1.43 8.17 -13.32
CA GLY A 546 0.41 7.20 -13.69
C GLY A 546 0.64 6.66 -15.08
N ILE A 547 0.31 5.41 -15.26
CA ILE A 547 0.46 4.68 -16.52
C ILE A 547 -0.86 4.00 -16.83
N VAL A 548 -1.33 4.11 -18.05
CA VAL A 548 -2.46 3.33 -18.56
C VAL A 548 -2.01 2.62 -19.85
N GLY A 549 -2.20 1.31 -19.90
CA GLY A 549 -1.78 0.46 -21.00
C GLY A 549 -1.47 -0.96 -20.53
N THR A 550 -0.99 -1.82 -21.43
CA THR A 550 -0.56 -3.17 -21.06
C THR A 550 0.66 -3.13 -20.15
N HIS A 551 0.68 -3.99 -19.11
CA HIS A 551 1.78 -4.07 -18.15
C HIS A 551 2.05 -2.78 -17.35
N ALA A 552 1.07 -1.87 -17.23
CA ALA A 552 1.22 -0.66 -16.43
C ALA A 552 1.56 -0.99 -14.97
N GLY A 553 1.04 -2.10 -14.44
CA GLY A 553 1.33 -2.58 -13.08
C GLY A 553 2.79 -3.00 -12.86
N ASP A 554 3.46 -3.51 -13.90
CA ASP A 554 4.89 -3.84 -13.84
C ASP A 554 5.76 -2.57 -14.01
N LEU A 555 5.34 -1.65 -14.88
CA LEU A 555 6.08 -0.42 -15.20
C LEU A 555 6.06 0.61 -14.07
N ILE A 556 4.97 0.68 -13.29
CA ILE A 556 4.84 1.69 -12.21
C ILE A 556 5.93 1.55 -11.14
N GLY A 557 6.58 0.40 -11.04
CA GLY A 557 7.69 0.15 -10.11
C GLY A 557 8.86 1.10 -10.32
N GLU A 558 9.15 1.51 -11.55
CA GLU A 558 10.19 2.49 -11.87
C GLU A 558 9.82 3.89 -11.34
N VAL A 559 8.56 4.29 -11.53
CA VAL A 559 8.03 5.54 -10.96
C VAL A 559 8.10 5.53 -9.43
N CYS A 560 7.77 4.39 -8.81
CA CYS A 560 7.89 4.23 -7.36
C CYS A 560 9.33 4.43 -6.88
N LEU A 561 10.30 3.79 -7.55
CA LEU A 561 11.72 3.91 -7.23
C LEU A 561 12.19 5.36 -7.40
N ALA A 562 11.81 6.02 -8.50
CA ALA A 562 12.20 7.41 -8.75
C ALA A 562 11.66 8.36 -7.65
N ILE A 563 10.42 8.15 -7.16
CA ILE A 563 9.86 8.94 -6.05
C ILE A 563 10.64 8.70 -4.76
N GLU A 564 10.91 7.45 -4.41
CA GLU A 564 11.64 7.09 -3.17
C GLU A 564 13.09 7.60 -3.19
N MET A 565 13.73 7.63 -4.36
CA MET A 565 15.09 8.15 -4.52
C MET A 565 15.13 9.68 -4.68
N GLY A 566 13.97 10.34 -4.83
CA GLY A 566 13.87 11.78 -5.01
C GLY A 566 14.45 12.28 -6.35
N CYS A 567 14.38 11.45 -7.38
CA CYS A 567 14.85 11.79 -8.73
C CYS A 567 14.15 13.02 -9.30
N ASP A 568 14.81 13.73 -10.19
CA ASP A 568 14.20 14.74 -11.05
C ASP A 568 14.02 14.24 -12.49
N ALA A 569 13.56 15.11 -13.38
CA ALA A 569 13.31 14.75 -14.76
C ALA A 569 14.63 14.41 -15.52
N ALA A 570 15.73 15.08 -15.17
CA ALA A 570 17.04 14.83 -15.78
C ALA A 570 17.57 13.44 -15.40
N ASP A 571 17.49 13.06 -14.13
CA ASP A 571 17.90 11.73 -13.65
C ASP A 571 17.18 10.62 -14.42
N MET A 572 15.87 10.77 -14.59
CA MET A 572 15.03 9.79 -15.27
C MET A 572 15.25 9.78 -16.79
N GLY A 573 15.36 10.95 -17.42
CA GLY A 573 15.56 11.10 -18.87
C GLY A 573 16.96 10.65 -19.31
N HIS A 574 18.00 10.83 -18.47
CA HIS A 574 19.34 10.33 -18.74
C HIS A 574 19.53 8.83 -18.50
N THR A 575 18.57 8.17 -17.83
CA THR A 575 18.60 6.73 -17.64
C THR A 575 18.41 6.03 -18.98
N ILE A 576 19.40 5.22 -19.40
CA ILE A 576 19.33 4.49 -20.67
C ILE A 576 18.39 3.30 -20.51
N HIS A 577 17.28 3.32 -21.24
CA HIS A 577 16.32 2.22 -21.32
C HIS A 577 16.65 1.28 -22.49
N PRO A 578 16.40 -0.03 -22.36
CA PRO A 578 16.58 -0.96 -23.49
C PRO A 578 15.53 -0.70 -24.59
N HIS A 579 15.97 -0.72 -25.86
CA HIS A 579 15.12 -0.48 -27.03
C HIS A 579 14.85 -1.78 -27.83
N PRO A 580 13.61 -2.07 -28.28
CA PRO A 580 12.35 -1.38 -27.95
C PRO A 580 11.68 -2.01 -26.74
N THR A 581 11.24 -1.20 -25.79
CA THR A 581 10.53 -1.65 -24.59
C THR A 581 9.40 -0.69 -24.20
N LEU A 582 8.47 -1.14 -23.36
CA LEU A 582 7.45 -0.25 -22.78
C LEU A 582 8.03 0.68 -21.70
N CYS A 583 9.10 0.28 -21.00
CA CYS A 583 9.71 1.11 -19.96
C CYS A 583 10.38 2.38 -20.51
N GLU A 584 10.80 2.41 -21.81
CA GLU A 584 11.21 3.64 -22.47
C GLU A 584 10.22 4.79 -22.30
N SER A 585 8.92 4.47 -22.21
CA SER A 585 7.87 5.48 -22.04
C SER A 585 8.00 6.29 -20.75
N VAL A 586 8.70 5.77 -19.73
CA VAL A 586 8.98 6.49 -18.48
C VAL A 586 10.09 7.52 -18.70
N GLY A 587 11.23 7.11 -19.28
CA GLY A 587 12.32 8.01 -19.63
C GLY A 587 11.88 9.08 -20.64
N LEU A 588 11.16 8.68 -21.71
CA LEU A 588 10.63 9.61 -22.70
C LEU A 588 9.63 10.62 -22.11
N ALA A 589 8.81 10.22 -21.13
CA ALA A 589 7.96 11.16 -20.40
C ALA A 589 8.80 12.16 -19.56
N ALA A 590 9.93 11.74 -19.00
CA ALA A 590 10.86 12.62 -18.31
C ALA A 590 11.55 13.58 -19.29
N GLU A 591 12.01 13.10 -20.45
CA GLU A 591 12.55 13.95 -21.53
C GLU A 591 11.53 14.99 -22.03
N VAL A 592 10.24 14.65 -22.05
CA VAL A 592 9.15 15.61 -22.34
C VAL A 592 9.15 16.74 -21.30
N ALA A 593 9.35 16.42 -20.02
CA ALA A 593 9.42 17.44 -18.97
C ALA A 593 10.60 18.42 -19.19
N GLU A 594 11.73 17.91 -19.64
CA GLU A 594 12.93 18.71 -19.94
C GLU A 594 12.87 19.43 -21.30
N GLY A 595 11.94 19.04 -22.19
CA GLY A 595 11.87 19.53 -23.56
C GLY A 595 12.95 18.93 -24.48
N ALA A 596 13.50 17.78 -24.10
CA ALA A 596 14.56 17.05 -24.82
C ALA A 596 14.04 15.90 -25.69
N CYS A 597 12.80 15.44 -25.47
CA CYS A 597 12.21 14.31 -26.19
C CYS A 597 12.13 14.59 -27.70
N THR A 598 12.73 13.69 -28.48
CA THR A 598 12.77 13.77 -29.96
C THR A 598 11.72 12.89 -30.64
N ASP A 599 11.10 11.97 -29.90
CA ASP A 599 10.08 11.05 -30.42
C ASP A 599 8.67 11.67 -30.50
N LEU A 600 8.55 12.93 -30.09
CA LEU A 600 7.33 13.72 -30.24
C LEU A 600 7.59 14.98 -31.06
N PRO A 601 6.56 15.52 -31.75
CA PRO A 601 6.67 16.82 -32.39
C PRO A 601 7.15 17.90 -31.42
N PRO A 602 7.97 18.89 -31.89
CA PRO A 602 8.50 19.93 -31.03
C PRO A 602 7.39 20.66 -30.28
N GLN A 603 7.52 20.75 -28.96
CA GLN A 603 6.59 21.52 -28.15
C GLN A 603 6.77 23.02 -28.45
N LYS A 604 5.69 23.73 -28.74
CA LYS A 604 5.74 25.20 -28.87
C LYS A 604 6.22 25.76 -27.53
N LYS A 605 7.39 26.41 -27.52
CA LYS A 605 7.83 27.17 -26.35
C LYS A 605 6.72 28.19 -26.00
N LYS A 606 6.18 28.07 -24.82
CA LYS A 606 5.22 29.05 -24.26
C LYS A 606 5.93 30.34 -23.89
#